data_b664cac359645663a57f92aee23f9a36
#
_entry.id   b664cac359645663a57f92aee23f9a36
#
_cell.length_a   1.000
_cell.length_b   1.000
_cell.length_c   1.000
_cell.angle_alpha   90.00
_cell.angle_beta   90.00
_cell.angle_gamma   90.00
#
_symmetry.space_group_name_H-M   'P 1'
#
loop_
_entity.id
_entity.type
_entity.pdbx_description
1 polymer ?
#
loop_
_entity_poly.entity_id
_entity_poly.type
_entity_poly.pdbx_seq_one_letter_code
_entity_poly.pdbx_strand_id
1 'polypeptide(L)'
;FTQWYMDHVMSNIAAAGHSDLTNINGFYRNQWNGLDKSPVTSLLNVDGKIGFIPGSFGIQFYQDELGQENNTMMKLGYAYTLSPFSSGTVMSLGMSVSYFSKSFGTEWIATDGWENDPAIPQDDNTSSAVDLDLGIYISKPKTFYAGLSMTHLAETEFSEMSIKPVRHLYAMGGYNYPLDGDALVLRTNILAKTDLNASAIDMGVNVLYNEMIWAGVSWRPGDAIAPIVGFQYSMINKDATNYKEQLFRLGYSFDMTTSELQSYSSGSHEVFLSYSFKFESTPILNRYANPRVL
;
A
#
# COMPACT_ATOMS: atom_id res chain seq x y z
N PHE A 1 -3.02 -7.35 1.79
CA PHE A 1 -3.48 -6.69 3.01
C PHE A 1 -4.98 -6.47 2.97
N THR A 2 -5.62 -6.67 4.11
CA THR A 2 -7.07 -6.51 4.29
C THR A 2 -7.46 -5.04 4.40
N GLN A 3 -6.61 -4.23 5.03
CA GLN A 3 -6.83 -2.80 5.24
C GLN A 3 -6.14 -1.94 4.16
N TRP A 4 -5.99 -2.45 2.94
CA TRP A 4 -5.33 -1.78 1.79
C TRP A 4 -5.84 -0.36 1.52
N TYR A 5 -7.11 -0.10 1.81
CA TYR A 5 -7.74 1.21 1.60
C TYR A 5 -7.28 2.29 2.59
N MET A 6 -6.51 1.93 3.60
CA MET A 6 -5.84 2.90 4.48
C MET A 6 -4.59 3.50 3.86
N ASP A 7 -4.03 2.84 2.82
CA ASP A 7 -2.85 3.29 2.10
C ASP A 7 -2.91 2.86 0.62
N HIS A 8 -3.42 3.74 -0.23
CA HIS A 8 -3.56 3.48 -1.66
C HIS A 8 -2.21 3.42 -2.40
N VAL A 9 -1.15 4.03 -1.82
CA VAL A 9 0.19 4.09 -2.42
C VAL A 9 0.80 2.69 -2.56
N MET A 10 0.40 1.75 -1.69
CA MET A 10 0.91 0.36 -1.77
C MET A 10 0.69 -0.30 -3.13
N SER A 11 -0.41 0.01 -3.80
CA SER A 11 -0.76 -0.56 -5.11
C SER A 11 -0.84 0.47 -6.23
N ASN A 12 -0.83 1.77 -5.92
CA ASN A 12 -0.89 2.83 -6.93
C ASN A 12 -0.10 4.07 -6.49
N ILE A 13 1.10 4.22 -7.03
CA ILE A 13 1.98 5.35 -6.70
C ILE A 13 1.36 6.72 -7.05
N ALA A 14 0.42 6.78 -7.99
CA ALA A 14 -0.27 8.03 -8.33
C ALA A 14 -1.13 8.58 -7.16
N ALA A 15 -1.40 7.78 -6.13
CA ALA A 15 -2.09 8.22 -4.92
C ALA A 15 -1.20 8.97 -3.92
N ALA A 16 0.12 9.01 -4.14
CA ALA A 16 1.06 9.67 -3.24
C ALA A 16 0.73 11.16 -3.04
N GLY A 17 0.82 11.63 -1.78
CA GLY A 17 0.58 13.02 -1.39
C GLY A 17 -0.87 13.48 -1.53
N HIS A 18 -1.80 12.57 -1.68
CA HIS A 18 -3.22 12.87 -1.87
C HIS A 18 -3.87 13.51 -0.64
N SER A 19 -3.40 13.18 0.54
CA SER A 19 -3.93 13.69 1.83
C SER A 19 -3.43 15.09 2.21
N ASP A 20 -2.61 15.75 1.42
CA ASP A 20 -1.89 16.99 1.79
C ASP A 20 -0.95 16.86 3.00
N LEU A 21 -0.86 15.69 3.59
CA LEU A 21 0.03 15.36 4.69
C LEU A 21 1.19 14.50 4.19
N THR A 22 2.27 14.46 4.94
CA THR A 22 3.27 13.42 4.83
C THR A 22 2.80 12.26 5.67
N ASN A 23 2.65 11.09 5.05
CA ASN A 23 2.16 9.89 5.68
C ASN A 23 3.31 8.90 5.88
N ILE A 24 3.32 8.24 7.03
CA ILE A 24 4.14 7.06 7.32
C ILE A 24 3.18 5.97 7.69
N ASN A 25 3.06 4.95 6.85
CA ASN A 25 2.11 3.85 7.00
C ASN A 25 2.88 2.53 7.12
N GLY A 26 2.57 1.77 8.16
CA GLY A 26 3.14 0.45 8.40
C GLY A 26 2.05 -0.61 8.45
N PHE A 27 2.31 -1.77 7.84
CA PHE A 27 1.47 -2.95 7.91
C PHE A 27 2.31 -4.15 8.29
N TYR A 28 1.74 -4.98 9.15
CA TYR A 28 2.27 -6.30 9.48
C TYR A 28 1.14 -7.31 9.38
N ARG A 29 1.36 -8.37 8.61
CA ARG A 29 0.38 -9.42 8.37
C ARG A 29 1.01 -10.78 8.58
N ASN A 30 0.38 -11.58 9.44
CA ASN A 30 0.65 -13.00 9.58
C ASN A 30 -0.55 -13.76 9.01
N GLN A 31 -0.35 -14.40 7.86
CA GLN A 31 -1.40 -15.07 7.11
C GLN A 31 -1.41 -16.57 7.41
N TRP A 32 -2.63 -17.15 7.54
CA TRP A 32 -2.85 -18.56 7.79
C TRP A 32 -2.10 -19.08 9.03
N ASN A 33 -2.27 -18.37 10.13
CA ASN A 33 -1.65 -18.74 11.41
C ASN A 33 -1.97 -20.18 11.79
N GLY A 34 -0.96 -20.92 12.28
CA GLY A 34 -1.04 -22.34 12.60
C GLY A 34 -0.43 -23.26 11.54
N LEU A 35 -0.20 -22.78 10.33
CA LEU A 35 0.62 -23.50 9.33
C LEU A 35 2.10 -23.22 9.59
N ASP A 36 2.92 -24.26 9.46
CA ASP A 36 4.37 -24.12 9.53
C ASP A 36 4.88 -23.25 8.37
N LYS A 37 5.78 -22.29 8.66
CA LYS A 37 6.32 -21.33 7.69
C LYS A 37 5.23 -20.59 6.90
N SER A 38 4.12 -20.25 7.56
CA SER A 38 3.03 -19.46 6.99
C SER A 38 3.49 -18.08 6.55
N PRO A 39 2.82 -17.43 5.56
CA PRO A 39 3.26 -16.14 5.06
C PRO A 39 3.28 -15.04 6.12
N VAL A 40 4.39 -14.31 6.19
CA VAL A 40 4.54 -13.11 7.00
C VAL A 40 4.93 -11.96 6.10
N THR A 41 4.10 -10.93 6.06
CA THR A 41 4.29 -9.78 5.19
C THR A 41 4.40 -8.50 6.00
N SER A 42 5.41 -7.69 5.70
CA SER A 42 5.62 -6.37 6.27
C SER A 42 5.68 -5.32 5.17
N LEU A 43 5.07 -4.18 5.39
CA LEU A 43 5.09 -3.04 4.47
C LEU A 43 5.29 -1.75 5.26
N LEU A 44 6.19 -0.92 4.78
CA LEU A 44 6.37 0.46 5.23
C LEU A 44 6.29 1.39 4.02
N ASN A 45 5.34 2.32 4.05
CA ASN A 45 5.21 3.39 3.06
C ASN A 45 5.46 4.74 3.70
N VAL A 46 6.15 5.60 2.96
CA VAL A 46 6.26 7.03 3.26
C VAL A 46 5.89 7.80 2.00
N ASP A 47 4.89 8.67 2.09
CA ASP A 47 4.49 9.51 0.97
C ASP A 47 4.18 10.95 1.42
N GLY A 48 4.29 11.89 0.49
CA GLY A 48 3.99 13.27 0.79
C GLY A 48 4.31 14.23 -0.35
N LYS A 49 3.87 15.47 -0.22
CA LYS A 49 4.16 16.55 -1.17
C LYS A 49 5.58 17.08 -0.97
N ILE A 50 6.22 17.40 -2.10
CA ILE A 50 7.53 18.06 -2.11
C ILE A 50 7.27 19.55 -2.33
N GLY A 51 7.55 20.40 -1.32
CA GLY A 51 7.15 21.80 -1.35
C GLY A 51 7.82 22.66 -2.45
N PHE A 52 8.90 22.20 -3.05
CA PHE A 52 9.65 22.93 -4.08
C PHE A 52 9.53 22.30 -5.49
N ILE A 53 8.90 21.14 -5.61
CA ILE A 53 8.62 20.45 -6.89
C ILE A 53 7.11 20.22 -6.99
N PRO A 54 6.47 20.51 -8.14
CA PRO A 54 5.06 20.24 -8.31
C PRO A 54 4.81 18.73 -8.35
N GLY A 55 4.25 18.17 -7.26
CA GLY A 55 3.94 16.75 -7.14
C GLY A 55 4.29 16.18 -5.77
N SER A 56 4.30 14.87 -5.72
CA SER A 56 4.46 14.09 -4.50
C SER A 56 5.42 12.94 -4.70
N PHE A 57 6.07 12.52 -3.64
CA PHE A 57 6.92 11.33 -3.64
C PHE A 57 6.25 10.19 -2.88
N GLY A 58 6.68 8.96 -3.19
CA GLY A 58 6.36 7.78 -2.40
C GLY A 58 7.57 6.87 -2.32
N ILE A 59 7.84 6.38 -1.12
CA ILE A 59 8.89 5.39 -0.83
C ILE A 59 8.22 4.21 -0.17
N GLN A 60 8.49 3.00 -0.66
CA GLN A 60 7.94 1.77 -0.13
C GLN A 60 9.06 0.79 0.17
N PHE A 61 8.97 0.17 1.32
CA PHE A 61 9.74 -1.00 1.69
C PHE A 61 8.77 -2.15 1.99
N TYR A 62 8.95 -3.27 1.31
CA TYR A 62 8.10 -4.45 1.45
C TYR A 62 8.97 -5.67 1.67
N GLN A 63 8.57 -6.51 2.59
CA GLN A 63 9.18 -7.81 2.87
C GLN A 63 8.08 -8.85 3.00
N ASP A 64 8.28 -9.98 2.35
CA ASP A 64 7.34 -11.11 2.36
C ASP A 64 8.12 -12.41 2.46
N GLU A 65 7.76 -13.20 3.46
CA GLU A 65 8.34 -14.50 3.75
C GLU A 65 7.26 -15.56 3.57
N LEU A 66 7.52 -16.56 2.75
CA LEU A 66 6.63 -17.69 2.50
C LEU A 66 7.42 -18.99 2.36
N GLY A 67 7.31 -19.88 3.30
CA GLY A 67 8.07 -21.13 3.28
C GLY A 67 9.58 -20.85 3.39
N GLN A 68 10.30 -21.18 2.33
CA GLN A 68 11.73 -20.90 2.16
C GLN A 68 11.99 -19.65 1.30
N GLU A 69 10.95 -19.05 0.76
CA GLU A 69 11.06 -17.87 -0.08
C GLU A 69 11.05 -16.61 0.78
N ASN A 70 11.99 -15.71 0.51
CA ASN A 70 12.04 -14.38 1.09
C ASN A 70 12.13 -13.35 -0.05
N ASN A 71 11.14 -12.48 -0.11
CA ASN A 71 11.03 -11.41 -1.08
C ASN A 71 11.20 -10.05 -0.39
N THR A 72 12.11 -9.25 -0.88
CA THR A 72 12.27 -7.86 -0.44
C THR A 72 12.09 -6.93 -1.64
N MET A 73 11.33 -5.86 -1.46
CA MET A 73 11.16 -4.83 -2.47
C MET A 73 11.39 -3.45 -1.87
N MET A 74 12.13 -2.64 -2.60
CA MET A 74 12.24 -1.20 -2.39
C MET A 74 11.68 -0.47 -3.60
N LYS A 75 10.77 0.47 -3.39
CA LYS A 75 10.14 1.26 -4.46
C LYS A 75 10.31 2.74 -4.18
N LEU A 76 10.69 3.48 -5.21
CA LEU A 76 10.74 4.95 -5.21
C LEU A 76 9.85 5.46 -6.34
N GLY A 77 8.95 6.36 -6.02
CA GLY A 77 8.01 6.87 -7.00
C GLY A 77 7.72 8.35 -6.88
N TYR A 78 7.18 8.87 -7.96
CA TYR A 78 6.75 10.26 -8.09
C TYR A 78 5.36 10.31 -8.70
N ALA A 79 4.51 11.18 -8.13
CA ALA A 79 3.16 11.45 -8.62
C ALA A 79 3.04 12.93 -9.00
N TYR A 80 2.73 13.20 -10.26
CA TYR A 80 2.43 14.54 -10.74
C TYR A 80 0.93 14.81 -10.61
N THR A 81 0.60 15.87 -9.90
CA THR A 81 -0.79 16.25 -9.61
C THR A 81 -1.30 17.23 -10.64
N LEU A 82 -2.41 16.88 -11.26
CA LEU A 82 -3.19 17.71 -12.17
C LEU A 82 -4.47 18.15 -11.45
N SER A 83 -4.83 19.40 -11.56
CA SER A 83 -6.09 19.93 -11.02
C SER A 83 -7.00 20.41 -12.16
N PRO A 84 -7.46 19.52 -13.06
CA PRO A 84 -8.23 19.90 -14.24
C PRO A 84 -9.67 20.34 -13.93
N PHE A 85 -10.12 20.10 -12.68
CA PHE A 85 -11.50 20.31 -12.27
C PHE A 85 -11.62 21.42 -11.22
N SER A 86 -12.55 22.33 -11.42
CA SER A 86 -12.85 23.41 -10.45
C SER A 86 -13.60 22.95 -9.21
N SER A 87 -14.04 21.68 -9.16
CA SER A 87 -14.85 21.11 -8.08
C SER A 87 -14.06 20.61 -6.86
N GLY A 88 -12.75 20.86 -6.80
CA GLY A 88 -11.85 20.29 -5.77
C GLY A 88 -11.49 18.82 -6.03
N THR A 89 -11.81 18.29 -7.19
CA THR A 89 -11.37 16.98 -7.66
C THR A 89 -9.96 17.09 -8.21
N VAL A 90 -9.09 16.18 -7.80
CA VAL A 90 -7.68 16.14 -8.18
C VAL A 90 -7.40 14.84 -8.92
N MET A 91 -6.62 14.92 -9.99
CA MET A 91 -6.13 13.77 -10.73
C MET A 91 -4.60 13.75 -10.67
N SER A 92 -4.02 12.58 -10.53
CA SER A 92 -2.57 12.40 -10.50
C SER A 92 -2.14 11.30 -11.45
N LEU A 93 -0.96 11.48 -12.05
CA LEU A 93 -0.25 10.48 -12.82
C LEU A 93 1.01 10.10 -12.04
N GLY A 94 1.26 8.82 -11.85
CA GLY A 94 2.37 8.32 -11.06
C GLY A 94 3.25 7.34 -11.81
N MET A 95 4.54 7.38 -11.51
CA MET A 95 5.53 6.43 -11.99
C MET A 95 6.45 6.06 -10.85
N SER A 96 6.86 4.79 -10.79
CA SER A 96 7.85 4.32 -9.81
C SER A 96 8.84 3.35 -10.42
N VAL A 97 10.01 3.32 -9.79
CA VAL A 97 11.05 2.30 -10.00
C VAL A 97 11.08 1.42 -8.76
N SER A 98 11.11 0.13 -8.94
CA SER A 98 11.22 -0.85 -7.88
C SER A 98 12.45 -1.74 -8.07
N TYR A 99 13.13 -1.98 -6.97
CA TYR A 99 14.20 -2.97 -6.85
C TYR A 99 13.63 -4.16 -6.08
N PHE A 100 13.66 -5.33 -6.69
CA PHE A 100 13.24 -6.58 -6.08
C PHE A 100 14.44 -7.46 -5.80
N SER A 101 14.46 -8.08 -4.65
CA SER A 101 15.38 -9.15 -4.29
C SER A 101 14.56 -10.35 -3.84
N LYS A 102 14.82 -11.49 -4.45
CA LYS A 102 14.22 -12.79 -4.12
C LYS A 102 15.32 -13.73 -3.68
N SER A 103 15.12 -14.41 -2.55
CA SER A 103 16.02 -15.44 -2.06
C SER A 103 15.28 -16.68 -1.63
N PHE A 104 15.93 -17.83 -1.75
CA PHE A 104 15.46 -19.11 -1.25
C PHE A 104 16.44 -19.63 -0.22
N GLY A 105 15.93 -20.02 0.95
CA GLY A 105 16.71 -20.71 1.98
C GLY A 105 17.00 -22.16 1.60
N THR A 106 17.88 -22.79 2.36
CA THR A 106 18.38 -24.16 2.10
C THR A 106 17.75 -25.23 2.98
N GLU A 107 16.84 -24.88 3.90
CA GLU A 107 16.21 -25.85 4.81
C GLU A 107 15.02 -26.59 4.14
N TRP A 108 15.33 -27.46 3.19
CA TRP A 108 14.34 -28.25 2.47
C TRP A 108 14.16 -29.65 3.08
N ILE A 109 12.94 -30.16 3.05
CA ILE A 109 12.61 -31.55 3.44
C ILE A 109 12.31 -32.29 2.14
N ALA A 110 13.19 -33.23 1.77
CA ALA A 110 13.00 -34.12 0.63
C ALA A 110 13.06 -35.60 1.09
N THR A 111 12.33 -36.45 0.37
CA THR A 111 12.16 -37.88 0.74
C THR A 111 13.47 -38.66 0.71
N ASP A 112 14.38 -38.34 -0.22
CA ASP A 112 15.65 -39.04 -0.46
C ASP A 112 16.90 -38.19 -0.08
N GLY A 113 16.71 -37.17 0.77
CA GLY A 113 17.74 -36.19 1.12
C GLY A 113 17.79 -35.06 0.09
N TRP A 114 17.65 -33.83 0.59
CA TRP A 114 17.56 -32.64 -0.24
C TRP A 114 18.86 -32.33 -1.01
N GLU A 115 20.01 -32.82 -0.49
CA GLU A 115 21.33 -32.64 -1.13
C GLU A 115 21.47 -33.37 -2.47
N ASN A 116 20.62 -34.33 -2.76
CA ASN A 116 20.68 -35.14 -3.97
C ASN A 116 19.62 -34.74 -5.01
N ASP A 117 18.74 -33.80 -4.69
CA ASP A 117 17.70 -33.34 -5.60
C ASP A 117 18.19 -32.13 -6.42
N PRO A 118 18.40 -32.26 -7.74
CA PRO A 118 18.88 -31.15 -8.57
C PRO A 118 17.86 -30.02 -8.75
N ALA A 119 16.60 -30.22 -8.35
CA ALA A 119 15.58 -29.19 -8.37
C ALA A 119 15.59 -28.30 -7.12
N ILE A 120 16.30 -28.73 -6.07
CA ILE A 120 16.42 -27.99 -4.81
C ILE A 120 17.71 -27.15 -4.86
N PRO A 121 17.62 -25.83 -4.62
CA PRO A 121 18.82 -24.98 -4.50
C PRO A 121 19.72 -25.49 -3.37
N GLN A 122 20.99 -25.74 -3.68
CA GLN A 122 21.98 -26.24 -2.72
C GLN A 122 22.66 -25.12 -1.93
N ASP A 123 22.63 -23.90 -2.48
CA ASP A 123 23.16 -22.69 -1.86
C ASP A 123 22.05 -21.65 -1.70
N ASP A 124 22.24 -20.69 -0.80
CA ASP A 124 21.39 -19.52 -0.67
C ASP A 124 21.36 -18.75 -2.00
N ASN A 125 20.32 -18.99 -2.78
CA ASN A 125 20.20 -18.40 -4.10
C ASN A 125 19.46 -17.06 -3.97
N THR A 126 20.17 -15.96 -4.20
CA THR A 126 19.60 -14.62 -4.18
C THR A 126 19.75 -13.97 -5.54
N SER A 127 18.64 -13.54 -6.11
CA SER A 127 18.64 -12.79 -7.36
C SER A 127 17.83 -11.50 -7.22
N SER A 128 18.16 -10.53 -8.05
CA SER A 128 17.50 -9.24 -8.01
C SER A 128 17.14 -8.73 -9.39
N ALA A 129 16.10 -7.90 -9.45
CA ALA A 129 15.60 -7.28 -10.65
C ALA A 129 15.13 -5.85 -10.38
N VAL A 130 15.17 -5.01 -11.40
CA VAL A 130 14.62 -3.64 -11.36
C VAL A 130 13.43 -3.60 -12.28
N ASP A 131 12.32 -3.02 -11.81
CA ASP A 131 11.09 -2.92 -12.58
C ASP A 131 10.45 -1.54 -12.47
N LEU A 132 9.43 -1.31 -13.26
CA LEU A 132 8.73 -0.04 -13.37
C LEU A 132 7.23 -0.22 -13.14
N ASP A 133 6.61 0.79 -12.54
CA ASP A 133 5.16 0.84 -12.38
C ASP A 133 4.62 2.16 -12.90
N LEU A 134 3.38 2.16 -13.36
CA LEU A 134 2.61 3.33 -13.75
C LEU A 134 1.25 3.34 -13.07
N GLY A 135 0.71 4.54 -12.84
CA GLY A 135 -0.61 4.68 -12.28
C GLY A 135 -1.29 5.98 -12.64
N ILE A 136 -2.61 5.96 -12.55
CA ILE A 136 -3.48 7.13 -12.58
C ILE A 136 -4.41 7.06 -11.38
N TYR A 137 -4.64 8.19 -10.75
CA TYR A 137 -5.49 8.29 -9.57
C TYR A 137 -6.30 9.57 -9.61
N ILE A 138 -7.58 9.48 -9.32
CA ILE A 138 -8.50 10.61 -9.23
C ILE A 138 -9.25 10.56 -7.91
N SER A 139 -9.44 11.72 -7.30
CA SER A 139 -10.17 11.77 -6.05
C SER A 139 -10.70 13.14 -5.72
N LYS A 140 -11.66 13.15 -4.85
CA LYS A 140 -12.14 14.33 -4.14
C LYS A 140 -12.04 14.05 -2.64
N PRO A 141 -11.23 14.82 -1.90
CA PRO A 141 -11.04 14.60 -0.47
C PRO A 141 -12.36 14.39 0.27
N LYS A 142 -12.36 13.46 1.22
CA LYS A 142 -13.52 13.08 2.04
C LYS A 142 -14.73 12.54 1.24
N THR A 143 -14.68 12.41 -0.08
CA THR A 143 -15.86 12.01 -0.88
C THR A 143 -15.63 10.71 -1.63
N PHE A 144 -14.71 10.68 -2.59
CA PHE A 144 -14.47 9.49 -3.40
C PHE A 144 -13.02 9.43 -3.88
N TYR A 145 -12.62 8.25 -4.29
CA TYR A 145 -11.41 8.02 -5.05
C TYR A 145 -11.61 6.91 -6.09
N ALA A 146 -10.82 6.95 -7.14
CA ALA A 146 -10.67 5.87 -8.09
C ALA A 146 -9.23 5.86 -8.64
N GLY A 147 -8.71 4.70 -8.97
CA GLY A 147 -7.37 4.56 -9.49
C GLY A 147 -7.19 3.31 -10.33
N LEU A 148 -6.27 3.42 -11.27
CA LEU A 148 -5.77 2.31 -12.07
C LEU A 148 -4.26 2.31 -11.99
N SER A 149 -3.64 1.15 -11.84
CA SER A 149 -2.19 1.01 -11.89
C SER A 149 -1.77 -0.31 -12.53
N MET A 150 -0.56 -0.29 -13.05
CA MET A 150 0.10 -1.47 -13.58
C MET A 150 1.49 -1.53 -12.97
N THR A 151 1.82 -2.68 -12.38
CA THR A 151 3.14 -2.98 -11.84
C THR A 151 3.85 -4.01 -12.73
N HIS A 152 5.17 -4.12 -12.57
CA HIS A 152 6.03 -5.02 -13.34
C HIS A 152 5.96 -4.78 -14.85
N LEU A 153 6.01 -3.51 -15.27
CA LEU A 153 5.92 -3.15 -16.70
C LEU A 153 7.05 -3.70 -17.53
N ALA A 154 8.28 -3.71 -16.99
CA ALA A 154 9.46 -4.20 -17.68
C ALA A 154 9.54 -5.73 -17.68
N GLU A 155 8.83 -6.40 -16.74
CA GLU A 155 8.89 -7.85 -16.54
C GLU A 155 10.34 -8.37 -16.51
N THR A 156 11.20 -7.66 -15.77
CA THR A 156 12.62 -7.96 -15.73
C THR A 156 12.87 -9.31 -15.06
N GLU A 157 13.53 -10.21 -15.77
CA GLU A 157 13.85 -11.55 -15.28
C GLU A 157 14.90 -11.53 -14.17
N PHE A 158 14.70 -12.36 -13.15
CA PHE A 158 15.72 -12.66 -12.14
C PHE A 158 16.76 -13.58 -12.74
N SER A 159 17.90 -13.02 -13.14
CA SER A 159 18.87 -13.65 -14.03
C SER A 159 19.42 -15.00 -13.53
N GLU A 160 19.52 -15.18 -12.21
CA GLU A 160 20.06 -16.40 -11.60
C GLU A 160 19.01 -17.48 -11.33
N MET A 161 17.71 -17.12 -11.41
CA MET A 161 16.60 -18.02 -11.05
C MET A 161 15.72 -18.38 -12.25
N SER A 162 15.90 -17.75 -13.41
CA SER A 162 15.01 -17.87 -14.57
C SER A 162 13.52 -17.64 -14.22
N ILE A 163 13.26 -16.82 -13.21
CA ILE A 163 11.93 -16.40 -12.78
C ILE A 163 11.66 -15.01 -13.32
N LYS A 164 10.49 -14.81 -13.90
CA LYS A 164 10.06 -13.56 -14.47
C LYS A 164 8.78 -13.08 -13.77
N PRO A 165 8.78 -11.89 -13.14
CA PRO A 165 7.54 -11.30 -12.64
C PRO A 165 6.60 -11.00 -13.81
N VAL A 166 5.32 -11.24 -13.63
CA VAL A 166 4.29 -10.92 -14.61
C VAL A 166 3.66 -9.57 -14.27
N ARG A 167 3.12 -8.88 -15.28
CA ARG A 167 2.40 -7.63 -15.07
C ARG A 167 1.17 -7.84 -14.23
N HIS A 168 0.97 -6.96 -13.27
CA HIS A 168 -0.25 -6.92 -12.48
C HIS A 168 -1.00 -5.61 -12.73
N LEU A 169 -2.29 -5.75 -12.96
CA LEU A 169 -3.23 -4.64 -13.09
C LEU A 169 -4.03 -4.51 -11.80
N TYR A 170 -4.17 -3.29 -11.32
CA TYR A 170 -4.98 -2.93 -10.16
C TYR A 170 -6.00 -1.88 -10.56
N ALA A 171 -7.26 -2.10 -10.17
CA ALA A 171 -8.32 -1.11 -10.24
C ALA A 171 -8.90 -0.92 -8.85
N MET A 172 -8.89 0.30 -8.35
CA MET A 172 -9.38 0.61 -7.02
C MET A 172 -10.42 1.72 -7.05
N GLY A 173 -11.32 1.70 -6.09
CA GLY A 173 -12.30 2.75 -5.91
C GLY A 173 -12.92 2.73 -4.54
N GLY A 174 -13.43 3.88 -4.11
CA GLY A 174 -14.15 4.00 -2.86
C GLY A 174 -14.97 5.27 -2.79
N TYR A 175 -15.97 5.22 -1.94
CA TYR A 175 -16.88 6.32 -1.70
C TYR A 175 -17.18 6.46 -0.21
N ASN A 176 -17.12 7.68 0.28
CA ASN A 176 -17.47 8.03 1.65
C ASN A 176 -18.83 8.71 1.66
N TYR A 177 -19.80 8.07 2.26
CA TYR A 177 -21.18 8.57 2.36
C TYR A 177 -21.43 9.08 3.78
N PRO A 178 -21.63 10.40 3.99
CA PRO A 178 -21.98 10.94 5.28
C PRO A 178 -23.41 10.53 5.64
N LEU A 179 -23.57 9.76 6.73
CA LEU A 179 -24.85 9.34 7.27
C LEU A 179 -25.42 10.38 8.25
N ASP A 180 -24.54 10.97 9.06
CA ASP A 180 -24.87 12.05 9.99
C ASP A 180 -23.71 13.07 9.99
N GLY A 181 -23.63 13.85 8.92
CA GLY A 181 -22.53 14.79 8.72
C GLY A 181 -21.17 14.10 8.84
N ASP A 182 -20.22 14.74 9.54
CA ASP A 182 -18.90 14.17 9.81
C ASP A 182 -18.89 13.21 11.03
N ALA A 183 -20.02 13.15 11.80
CA ALA A 183 -20.08 12.29 12.98
C ALA A 183 -20.23 10.81 12.63
N LEU A 184 -20.85 10.49 11.52
CA LEU A 184 -21.03 9.10 11.07
C LEU A 184 -20.85 9.02 9.56
N VAL A 185 -19.75 8.37 9.12
CA VAL A 185 -19.41 8.24 7.70
C VAL A 185 -19.31 6.77 7.32
N LEU A 186 -20.13 6.33 6.38
CA LEU A 186 -20.02 5.02 5.74
C LEU A 186 -18.95 5.11 4.64
N ARG A 187 -17.94 4.22 4.71
CA ARG A 187 -16.88 4.11 3.70
C ARG A 187 -16.97 2.78 2.99
N THR A 188 -17.03 2.82 1.68
CA THR A 188 -17.05 1.65 0.81
C THR A 188 -15.78 1.62 -0.04
N ASN A 189 -15.18 0.45 -0.20
CA ASN A 189 -13.92 0.28 -0.88
C ASN A 189 -13.95 -0.99 -1.75
N ILE A 190 -13.37 -0.91 -2.93
CA ILE A 190 -13.20 -2.05 -3.83
C ILE A 190 -11.82 -2.00 -4.46
N LEU A 191 -11.16 -3.15 -4.51
CA LEU A 191 -9.90 -3.37 -5.23
C LEU A 191 -10.04 -4.63 -6.08
N ALA A 192 -9.87 -4.48 -7.37
CA ALA A 192 -9.70 -5.59 -8.29
C ALA A 192 -8.22 -5.67 -8.69
N LYS A 193 -7.66 -6.86 -8.70
CA LYS A 193 -6.29 -7.14 -9.11
C LYS A 193 -6.24 -8.36 -10.03
N THR A 194 -5.42 -8.30 -11.07
CA THR A 194 -5.27 -9.39 -12.04
C THR A 194 -3.88 -9.37 -12.67
N ASP A 195 -3.38 -10.55 -12.97
CA ASP A 195 -2.21 -10.79 -13.83
C ASP A 195 -2.63 -11.26 -15.25
N LEU A 196 -3.90 -11.06 -15.61
CA LEU A 196 -4.57 -11.51 -16.84
C LEU A 196 -4.84 -13.03 -16.91
N ASN A 197 -4.27 -13.85 -16.01
CA ASN A 197 -4.57 -15.28 -15.89
C ASN A 197 -5.48 -15.55 -14.70
N ALA A 198 -5.20 -14.90 -13.57
CA ALA A 198 -5.99 -14.97 -12.37
C ALA A 198 -6.50 -13.59 -11.97
N SER A 199 -7.62 -13.52 -11.27
CA SER A 199 -8.21 -12.29 -10.78
C SER A 199 -8.68 -12.45 -9.35
N ALA A 200 -8.54 -11.40 -8.55
CA ALA A 200 -9.04 -11.33 -7.20
C ALA A 200 -9.72 -9.98 -6.96
N ILE A 201 -10.75 -9.98 -6.13
CA ILE A 201 -11.50 -8.79 -5.75
C ILE A 201 -11.52 -8.72 -4.22
N ASP A 202 -11.19 -7.55 -3.69
CA ASP A 202 -11.32 -7.22 -2.27
C ASP A 202 -12.39 -6.14 -2.13
N MET A 203 -13.41 -6.39 -1.33
CA MET A 203 -14.49 -5.44 -1.05
C MET A 203 -14.51 -5.15 0.44
N GLY A 204 -14.59 -3.86 0.80
CA GLY A 204 -14.63 -3.43 2.19
C GLY A 204 -15.74 -2.42 2.45
N VAL A 205 -16.36 -2.55 3.59
CA VAL A 205 -17.32 -1.59 4.12
C VAL A 205 -16.97 -1.31 5.57
N ASN A 206 -16.84 -0.05 5.94
CA ASN A 206 -16.62 0.35 7.33
C ASN A 206 -17.34 1.66 7.64
N VAL A 207 -17.64 1.84 8.91
CA VAL A 207 -18.24 3.07 9.45
C VAL A 207 -17.21 3.76 10.31
N LEU A 208 -16.98 5.04 10.03
CA LEU A 208 -16.18 5.94 10.88
C LEU A 208 -17.11 6.72 11.79
N TYR A 209 -16.88 6.65 13.09
CA TYR A 209 -17.66 7.35 14.11
C TYR A 209 -16.84 8.45 14.77
N ASN A 210 -17.39 9.66 14.79
CA ASN A 210 -16.79 10.89 15.38
C ASN A 210 -15.35 11.17 14.94
N GLU A 211 -14.99 10.79 13.70
CA GLU A 211 -13.62 10.88 13.19
C GLU A 211 -12.57 10.18 14.09
N MET A 212 -12.99 9.24 14.97
CA MET A 212 -12.10 8.60 15.94
C MET A 212 -12.04 7.09 15.83
N ILE A 213 -13.17 6.42 15.67
CA ILE A 213 -13.25 4.96 15.69
C ILE A 213 -13.85 4.48 14.38
N TRP A 214 -13.27 3.45 13.79
CA TRP A 214 -13.92 2.76 12.68
C TRP A 214 -14.07 1.28 12.98
N ALA A 215 -15.14 0.73 12.46
CA ALA A 215 -15.38 -0.71 12.44
C ALA A 215 -16.02 -1.11 11.12
N GLY A 216 -15.74 -2.32 10.66
CA GLY A 216 -16.27 -2.78 9.40
C GLY A 216 -15.89 -4.22 9.07
N VAL A 217 -16.13 -4.58 7.83
CA VAL A 217 -15.87 -5.91 7.29
C VAL A 217 -15.23 -5.78 5.91
N SER A 218 -14.21 -6.57 5.63
CA SER A 218 -13.70 -6.83 4.29
C SER A 218 -14.09 -8.24 3.87
N TRP A 219 -14.38 -8.40 2.59
CA TRP A 219 -14.70 -9.68 1.99
C TRP A 219 -13.87 -9.91 0.73
N ARG A 220 -13.19 -11.03 0.69
CA ARG A 220 -12.48 -11.56 -0.47
C ARG A 220 -13.15 -12.87 -0.89
N PRO A 221 -13.91 -12.88 -1.97
CA PRO A 221 -14.59 -14.09 -2.46
C PRO A 221 -13.60 -15.24 -2.64
N GLY A 222 -13.94 -16.40 -2.04
CA GLY A 222 -13.10 -17.60 -2.11
C GLY A 222 -11.84 -17.60 -1.25
N ASP A 223 -11.61 -16.55 -0.43
CA ASP A 223 -10.46 -16.48 0.47
C ASP A 223 -10.88 -16.23 1.93
N ALA A 224 -11.44 -15.06 2.25
CA ALA A 224 -11.71 -14.70 3.64
C ALA A 224 -12.83 -13.67 3.80
N ILE A 225 -13.43 -13.65 4.99
CA ILE A 225 -14.22 -12.57 5.55
C ILE A 225 -13.45 -12.01 6.75
N ALA A 226 -13.25 -10.70 6.80
CA ALA A 226 -12.42 -10.08 7.82
C ALA A 226 -13.14 -8.94 8.55
N PRO A 227 -13.55 -9.10 9.80
CA PRO A 227 -13.87 -7.99 10.67
C PRO A 227 -12.65 -7.09 10.88
N ILE A 228 -12.90 -5.80 10.92
CA ILE A 228 -11.90 -4.75 11.03
C ILE A 228 -12.34 -3.78 12.12
N VAL A 229 -11.41 -3.36 12.94
CA VAL A 229 -11.60 -2.30 13.92
C VAL A 229 -10.37 -1.42 13.97
N GLY A 230 -10.57 -0.14 14.22
CA GLY A 230 -9.45 0.76 14.40
C GLY A 230 -9.82 2.06 15.07
N PHE A 231 -8.78 2.77 15.41
CA PHE A 231 -8.84 4.04 16.12
C PHE A 231 -7.93 5.06 15.43
N GLN A 232 -8.41 6.29 15.34
CA GLN A 232 -7.61 7.44 14.89
C GLN A 232 -7.73 8.60 15.86
N TYR A 233 -6.63 9.34 15.99
CA TYR A 233 -6.58 10.52 16.82
C TYR A 233 -5.91 11.66 16.05
N SER A 234 -6.65 12.75 15.90
CA SER A 234 -6.18 13.97 15.24
C SER A 234 -5.80 15.02 16.28
N MET A 235 -4.56 15.49 16.20
CA MET A 235 -4.09 16.63 16.97
C MET A 235 -4.02 17.84 16.04
N ILE A 236 -4.89 18.81 16.25
CA ILE A 236 -4.90 20.07 15.51
C ILE A 236 -4.46 21.17 16.46
N ASN A 237 -3.26 21.71 16.26
CA ASN A 237 -2.84 22.92 16.96
C ASN A 237 -3.28 24.13 16.13
N LYS A 238 -4.22 24.91 16.67
CA LYS A 238 -4.82 26.08 16.01
C LYS A 238 -4.13 27.40 16.40
N ASP A 239 -2.91 27.40 16.92
CA ASP A 239 -2.18 28.64 17.15
C ASP A 239 -1.99 29.37 15.83
N ALA A 240 -2.40 30.63 15.77
CA ALA A 240 -2.56 31.46 14.57
C ALA A 240 -1.26 31.63 13.73
N THR A 241 -0.12 31.20 14.25
CA THR A 241 1.19 31.27 13.59
C THR A 241 1.74 29.94 13.11
N ASN A 242 1.21 28.78 13.58
CA ASN A 242 1.66 27.44 13.19
C ASN A 242 0.49 26.46 13.20
N TYR A 243 -0.15 26.28 12.06
CA TYR A 243 -1.15 25.23 11.89
C TYR A 243 -0.42 23.87 11.76
N LYS A 244 -0.45 23.09 12.84
CA LYS A 244 0.08 21.72 12.83
C LYS A 244 -1.07 20.73 12.90
N GLU A 245 -1.24 19.98 11.84
CA GLU A 245 -2.15 18.83 11.80
C GLU A 245 -1.33 17.55 11.89
N GLN A 246 -1.67 16.71 12.85
CA GLN A 246 -1.07 15.40 13.03
C GLN A 246 -2.19 14.37 13.19
N LEU A 247 -2.08 13.25 12.51
CA LEU A 247 -3.08 12.18 12.56
C LEU A 247 -2.36 10.88 12.86
N PHE A 248 -2.75 10.24 13.94
CA PHE A 248 -2.34 8.89 14.29
C PHE A 248 -3.47 7.91 14.01
N ARG A 249 -3.18 6.75 13.42
CA ARG A 249 -4.15 5.68 13.14
C ARG A 249 -3.58 4.33 13.54
N LEU A 250 -4.42 3.51 14.15
CA LEU A 250 -4.13 2.12 14.49
C LEU A 250 -5.33 1.27 14.09
N GLY A 251 -5.09 0.24 13.29
CA GLY A 251 -6.11 -0.68 12.84
C GLY A 251 -5.70 -2.12 13.03
N TYR A 252 -6.69 -2.97 13.26
CA TYR A 252 -6.54 -4.41 13.35
C TYR A 252 -7.62 -5.10 12.53
N SER A 253 -7.24 -6.14 11.81
CA SER A 253 -8.19 -7.05 11.17
C SER A 253 -7.83 -8.50 11.44
N PHE A 254 -8.87 -9.33 11.48
CA PHE A 254 -8.74 -10.77 11.61
C PHE A 254 -9.46 -11.44 10.43
N ASP A 255 -8.70 -12.12 9.59
CA ASP A 255 -9.27 -12.81 8.43
C ASP A 255 -9.72 -14.22 8.82
N MET A 256 -11.01 -14.44 8.77
CA MET A 256 -11.61 -15.77 8.86
C MET A 256 -11.50 -16.43 7.49
N THR A 257 -10.64 -17.40 7.35
CA THR A 257 -10.43 -18.16 6.11
C THR A 257 -11.71 -18.89 5.71
N THR A 258 -12.15 -18.72 4.47
CA THR A 258 -13.34 -19.38 3.90
C THR A 258 -12.99 -20.34 2.77
N SER A 259 -11.72 -20.40 2.36
CA SER A 259 -11.20 -21.36 1.39
C SER A 259 -10.96 -22.72 2.00
N GLU A 260 -10.51 -23.70 1.21
CA GLU A 260 -10.16 -25.04 1.66
C GLU A 260 -9.10 -25.07 2.78
N LEU A 261 -8.31 -24.00 2.90
CA LEU A 261 -7.33 -23.83 3.98
C LEU A 261 -7.95 -23.58 5.35
N GLN A 262 -9.26 -23.40 5.45
CA GLN A 262 -9.97 -23.16 6.71
C GLN A 262 -9.73 -24.26 7.74
N SER A 263 -9.59 -25.52 7.31
CA SER A 263 -9.35 -26.65 8.21
C SER A 263 -7.92 -26.76 8.72
N TYR A 264 -6.99 -26.03 8.15
CA TYR A 264 -5.56 -26.06 8.48
C TYR A 264 -5.06 -24.76 9.11
N SER A 265 -5.82 -23.68 9.01
CA SER A 265 -5.43 -22.34 9.44
C SER A 265 -6.31 -21.84 10.56
N SER A 266 -5.73 -21.17 11.53
CA SER A 266 -6.44 -20.45 12.60
C SER A 266 -6.84 -19.02 12.16
N GLY A 267 -6.78 -18.70 10.88
CA GLY A 267 -7.05 -17.36 10.33
C GLY A 267 -5.80 -16.53 10.14
N SER A 268 -5.97 -15.26 9.77
CA SER A 268 -4.85 -14.34 9.56
C SER A 268 -5.03 -13.07 10.37
N HIS A 269 -3.93 -12.53 10.86
CA HIS A 269 -3.89 -11.32 11.68
C HIS A 269 -3.19 -10.21 10.89
N GLU A 270 -3.76 -9.01 10.89
CA GLU A 270 -3.14 -7.85 10.28
C GLU A 270 -3.24 -6.64 11.21
N VAL A 271 -2.12 -5.95 11.39
CA VAL A 271 -2.01 -4.70 12.13
C VAL A 271 -1.61 -3.59 11.16
N PHE A 272 -2.31 -2.49 11.23
CA PHE A 272 -2.03 -1.24 10.52
C PHE A 272 -1.67 -0.15 11.53
N LEU A 273 -0.58 0.57 11.27
CA LEU A 273 -0.13 1.73 12.03
C LEU A 273 0.17 2.87 11.08
N SER A 274 -0.29 4.08 11.40
CA SER A 274 -0.05 5.25 10.57
C SER A 274 0.18 6.50 11.40
N TYR A 275 1.14 7.29 10.95
CA TYR A 275 1.36 8.64 11.44
C TYR A 275 1.42 9.60 10.25
N SER A 276 0.57 10.61 10.28
CA SER A 276 0.50 11.64 9.24
C SER A 276 0.72 13.01 9.84
N PHE A 277 1.51 13.84 9.18
CA PHE A 277 1.80 15.21 9.64
C PHE A 277 2.01 16.14 8.46
N LYS A 278 1.79 17.44 8.69
CA LYS A 278 2.06 18.45 7.68
C LYS A 278 3.54 18.82 7.72
N PHE A 279 4.23 18.55 6.61
CA PHE A 279 5.60 19.02 6.43
C PHE A 279 5.57 20.42 5.83
N GLU A 280 5.99 21.42 6.62
CA GLU A 280 6.15 22.79 6.12
C GLU A 280 7.51 22.92 5.43
N SER A 281 7.53 22.86 4.10
CA SER A 281 8.70 23.33 3.37
C SER A 281 8.60 24.85 3.24
N THR A 282 9.55 25.58 3.81
CA THR A 282 9.70 27.01 3.49
C THR A 282 9.92 27.13 1.98
N PRO A 283 9.06 27.87 1.26
CA PRO A 283 9.29 28.08 -0.16
C PRO A 283 10.67 28.73 -0.32
N ILE A 284 11.50 28.19 -1.21
CA ILE A 284 12.73 28.83 -1.61
C ILE A 284 12.28 30.13 -2.29
N LEU A 285 12.30 31.20 -1.54
CA LEU A 285 12.12 32.54 -2.12
C LEU A 285 13.22 32.68 -3.18
N ASN A 286 12.82 32.66 -4.45
CA ASN A 286 13.71 32.98 -5.57
C ASN A 286 14.25 34.40 -5.36
N ARG A 287 15.35 34.52 -4.65
CA ARG A 287 16.14 35.75 -4.54
C ARG A 287 16.96 35.99 -5.81
N TYR A 288 16.37 35.80 -6.96
CA TYR A 288 16.89 36.35 -8.21
C TYR A 288 16.36 37.78 -8.32
N ALA A 289 16.92 38.68 -7.53
CA ALA A 289 16.90 40.08 -7.88
C ALA A 289 17.57 40.19 -9.26
N ASN A 290 16.81 40.55 -10.26
CA ASN A 290 17.35 40.81 -11.60
C ASN A 290 18.37 41.97 -11.48
N PRO A 291 19.68 41.75 -11.67
CA PRO A 291 20.69 42.76 -11.46
C PRO A 291 20.59 43.92 -12.49
N ARG A 292 19.62 43.88 -13.40
CA ARG A 292 19.33 44.97 -14.37
C ARG A 292 18.33 46.02 -13.87
N VAL A 293 17.89 45.90 -12.62
CA VAL A 293 16.91 46.84 -11.98
C VAL A 293 17.51 47.47 -10.73
N LEU A 294 18.82 47.54 -10.62
CA LEU A 294 19.56 48.37 -9.66
C LEU A 294 20.19 49.55 -10.37
#